data_12ce0982828c4ae5689f07648266ff7c
#
_entry.id   12ce0982828c4ae5689f07648266ff7c
#
_cell.length_a   1.000
_cell.length_b   1.000
_cell.length_c   1.000
_cell.angle_alpha   90.00
_cell.angle_beta   90.00
_cell.angle_gamma   90.00
#
_symmetry.space_group_name_H-M   'P 1'
#
loop_
_entity.id
_entity.type
_entity.pdbx_description
1 polymer ?
#
loop_
_entity_poly.entity_id
_entity_poly.type
_entity_poly.pdbx_seq_one_letter_code
_entity_poly.pdbx_strand_id
1 'polypeptide(L)'
;VAGLAVSDVWLLVTAAVLVILAGLFAAADAALASFSRARATELVSEERAGARHLVALLDDAPRFLNTALFLRLLCEISAIVLVTKLVSGGVDGRWWATALGTIAVMLVVSFVVIGVAPRTLGRQHSETVALLSAGPLRAFTTVLGPVPKLLILIGNAITPGRGFREGPFSTETELRELVDMAEASAVIESGERKMIHSVFELGDTTAREVMVPRNDVVYIEHYKNLRQTMSLFLRSGFSRIPVIGENLDDVRGFAYLKDIVRRDFEAPDVEFTQHVEEIMRPAHFVPESKPVDALLSEMQARRQHIAVVVDEYGGTAGLITIEDVLEEIVGEITDEYDQDEVEVEHLDDGSVRVPSRYPVDDLDELFGFDVEEEDVDSVGGLMAKHLGLVPIPGSSVEAHGLRFEAEETAGRRNKIGTVLIRRLPPPTKPDAESAQAHAK
;
A
#
# COMPACT_ATOMS: atom_id res chain seq x y z
N VAL A 1 -43.21 59.26 8.89
CA VAL A 1 -41.85 58.79 9.06
C VAL A 1 -41.42 59.29 10.44
N ALA A 2 -41.65 58.50 11.51
CA ALA A 2 -41.17 58.78 12.83
C ALA A 2 -39.63 58.77 12.78
N GLY A 3 -39.00 59.88 13.13
CA GLY A 3 -37.55 59.98 13.24
C GLY A 3 -37.08 59.02 14.29
N LEU A 4 -36.10 58.10 13.88
CA LEU A 4 -35.43 57.23 14.82
C LEU A 4 -34.85 58.05 15.97
N ALA A 5 -35.17 57.69 17.19
CA ALA A 5 -34.61 58.37 18.37
C ALA A 5 -33.07 58.14 18.35
N VAL A 6 -32.28 59.08 18.85
CA VAL A 6 -30.84 58.99 18.92
C VAL A 6 -30.37 57.63 19.56
N SER A 7 -31.18 57.15 20.54
CA SER A 7 -31.01 55.87 21.20
C SER A 7 -31.13 54.66 20.23
N ASP A 8 -32.05 54.73 19.25
CA ASP A 8 -32.30 53.63 18.30
C ASP A 8 -31.19 53.56 17.25
N VAL A 9 -30.61 54.70 16.89
CA VAL A 9 -29.43 54.74 15.99
C VAL A 9 -28.23 54.07 16.66
N TRP A 10 -27.97 54.32 17.93
CA TRP A 10 -26.91 53.66 18.67
C TRP A 10 -27.14 52.16 18.83
N LEU A 11 -28.37 51.72 19.07
CA LEU A 11 -28.72 50.28 19.11
C LEU A 11 -28.47 49.60 17.76
N LEU A 12 -28.85 50.24 16.66
CA LEU A 12 -28.63 49.72 15.31
C LEU A 12 -27.13 49.59 14.98
N VAL A 13 -26.38 50.68 15.27
CA VAL A 13 -24.90 50.66 15.03
C VAL A 13 -24.22 49.58 15.85
N THR A 14 -24.59 49.46 17.14
CA THR A 14 -24.00 48.42 18.01
C THR A 14 -24.36 47.02 17.53
N ALA A 15 -25.62 46.76 17.12
CA ALA A 15 -26.05 45.50 16.57
C ALA A 15 -25.28 45.18 15.27
N ALA A 16 -25.12 46.16 14.37
CA ALA A 16 -24.36 45.97 13.13
C ALA A 16 -22.86 45.62 13.40
N VAL A 17 -22.23 46.30 14.36
CA VAL A 17 -20.85 45.98 14.76
C VAL A 17 -20.75 44.56 15.32
N LEU A 18 -21.70 44.14 16.17
CA LEU A 18 -21.73 42.79 16.72
C LEU A 18 -21.92 41.71 15.62
N VAL A 19 -22.76 41.97 14.62
CA VAL A 19 -22.96 41.08 13.46
C VAL A 19 -21.67 40.96 12.66
N ILE A 20 -20.97 42.06 12.41
CA ILE A 20 -19.68 42.04 11.71
C ILE A 20 -18.65 41.25 12.51
N LEU A 21 -18.56 41.49 13.83
CA LEU A 21 -17.64 40.72 14.69
C LEU A 21 -17.97 39.23 14.73
N ALA A 22 -19.25 38.86 14.79
CA ALA A 22 -19.69 37.48 14.72
C ALA A 22 -19.26 36.83 13.38
N GLY A 23 -19.39 37.56 12.27
CA GLY A 23 -18.93 37.13 10.97
C GLY A 23 -17.41 36.96 10.91
N LEU A 24 -16.64 37.87 11.50
CA LEU A 24 -15.17 37.75 11.57
C LEU A 24 -14.71 36.51 12.37
N PHE A 25 -15.39 36.25 13.51
CA PHE A 25 -15.10 35.01 14.27
C PHE A 25 -15.51 33.75 13.50
N ALA A 26 -16.59 33.80 12.73
CA ALA A 26 -16.99 32.68 11.87
C ALA A 26 -16.00 32.45 10.72
N ALA A 27 -15.41 33.51 10.14
CA ALA A 27 -14.39 33.43 9.15
C ALA A 27 -13.07 32.85 9.73
N ALA A 28 -12.67 33.30 10.90
CA ALA A 28 -11.50 32.83 11.63
C ALA A 28 -11.62 31.34 11.98
N ASP A 29 -12.77 30.92 12.49
CA ASP A 29 -13.10 29.53 12.78
C ASP A 29 -12.94 28.64 11.51
N ALA A 30 -13.56 29.08 10.41
CA ALA A 30 -13.47 28.34 9.14
C ALA A 30 -12.05 28.29 8.54
N ALA A 31 -11.29 29.37 8.66
CA ALA A 31 -9.91 29.43 8.19
C ALA A 31 -8.99 28.52 9.01
N LEU A 32 -9.07 28.58 10.34
CA LEU A 32 -8.26 27.76 11.24
C LEU A 32 -8.59 26.27 11.14
N ALA A 33 -9.86 25.91 10.99
CA ALA A 33 -10.29 24.51 10.84
C ALA A 33 -9.76 23.85 9.55
N SER A 34 -9.51 24.63 8.51
CA SER A 34 -8.98 24.14 7.21
C SER A 34 -7.48 24.30 7.05
N PHE A 35 -6.76 24.88 8.05
CA PHE A 35 -5.35 25.22 7.91
C PHE A 35 -4.43 24.14 8.47
N SER A 36 -3.44 23.69 7.68
CA SER A 36 -2.50 22.65 8.13
C SER A 36 -1.35 23.25 8.96
N ARG A 37 -0.91 22.50 9.97
CA ARG A 37 0.26 22.84 10.79
C ARG A 37 1.56 22.92 9.94
N ALA A 38 1.70 22.02 8.95
CA ALA A 38 2.86 22.01 8.06
C ALA A 38 2.97 23.34 7.31
N ARG A 39 1.90 23.84 6.72
CA ARG A 39 1.87 25.14 6.03
C ARG A 39 2.13 26.31 6.97
N ALA A 40 1.61 26.26 8.21
CA ALA A 40 1.88 27.30 9.20
C ALA A 40 3.37 27.38 9.58
N THR A 41 4.06 26.22 9.66
CA THR A 41 5.50 26.17 9.93
C THR A 41 6.32 26.73 8.75
N GLU A 42 5.89 26.45 7.53
CA GLU A 42 6.50 27.01 6.32
C GLU A 42 6.38 28.54 6.28
N LEU A 43 5.21 29.10 6.65
CA LEU A 43 5.02 30.55 6.76
C LEU A 43 5.90 31.20 7.84
N VAL A 44 6.31 30.45 8.87
CA VAL A 44 7.31 30.94 9.85
C VAL A 44 8.68 31.03 9.20
N SER A 45 9.07 30.08 8.35
CA SER A 45 10.34 30.12 7.61
C SER A 45 10.36 31.24 6.55
N GLU A 46 9.19 31.61 6.01
CA GLU A 46 8.99 32.77 5.13
C GLU A 46 8.93 34.13 5.88
N GLU A 47 9.12 34.14 7.18
CA GLU A 47 9.07 35.32 8.05
C GLU A 47 7.74 36.14 7.97
N ARG A 48 6.64 35.48 7.64
CA ARG A 48 5.31 36.12 7.52
C ARG A 48 4.81 36.63 8.86
N ALA A 49 4.30 37.86 8.88
CA ALA A 49 3.73 38.47 10.08
C ALA A 49 2.55 37.66 10.61
N GLY A 50 2.56 37.32 11.90
CA GLY A 50 1.51 36.51 12.53
C GLY A 50 1.71 35.00 12.50
N ALA A 51 2.65 34.46 11.67
CA ALA A 51 2.86 33.04 11.52
C ALA A 51 3.24 32.32 12.82
N ARG A 52 4.06 32.92 13.67
CA ARG A 52 4.41 32.37 15.01
C ARG A 52 3.19 32.25 15.93
N HIS A 53 2.26 33.21 15.85
CA HIS A 53 1.01 33.12 16.61
C HIS A 53 0.10 32.02 16.05
N LEU A 54 0.05 31.87 14.72
CA LEU A 54 -0.73 30.86 14.05
C LEU A 54 -0.26 29.43 14.42
N VAL A 55 1.05 29.16 14.41
CA VAL A 55 1.60 27.87 14.88
C VAL A 55 1.19 27.59 16.32
N ALA A 56 1.34 28.58 17.22
CA ALA A 56 0.94 28.42 18.61
C ALA A 56 -0.58 28.21 18.80
N LEU A 57 -1.41 28.69 17.87
CA LEU A 57 -2.84 28.39 17.86
C LEU A 57 -3.13 26.96 17.41
N LEU A 58 -2.45 26.51 16.37
CA LEU A 58 -2.65 25.17 15.82
C LEU A 58 -2.09 24.06 16.75
N ASP A 59 -1.17 24.39 17.65
CA ASP A 59 -0.69 23.47 18.69
C ASP A 59 -1.79 23.11 19.72
N ASP A 60 -2.80 23.97 19.93
CA ASP A 60 -3.95 23.74 20.82
C ASP A 60 -5.24 24.19 20.11
N ALA A 61 -5.39 23.77 18.84
CA ALA A 61 -6.48 24.19 17.95
C ALA A 61 -7.89 24.11 18.60
N PRO A 62 -8.26 23.03 19.31
CA PRO A 62 -9.58 22.92 19.93
C PRO A 62 -9.90 24.06 20.92
N ARG A 63 -8.91 24.48 21.69
CA ARG A 63 -9.08 25.57 22.63
C ARG A 63 -9.43 26.89 21.93
N PHE A 64 -8.75 27.19 20.84
CA PHE A 64 -8.93 28.42 20.08
C PHE A 64 -10.21 28.40 19.24
N LEU A 65 -10.53 27.26 18.59
CA LEU A 65 -11.77 27.06 17.84
C LEU A 65 -13.00 27.22 18.78
N ASN A 66 -12.96 26.58 19.95
CA ASN A 66 -14.05 26.72 20.93
C ASN A 66 -14.19 28.17 21.46
N THR A 67 -13.06 28.89 21.57
CA THR A 67 -13.14 30.32 21.95
C THR A 67 -13.73 31.16 20.82
N ALA A 68 -13.35 30.91 19.56
CA ALA A 68 -13.92 31.60 18.39
C ALA A 68 -15.43 31.35 18.28
N LEU A 69 -15.85 30.09 18.46
CA LEU A 69 -17.26 29.72 18.50
C LEU A 69 -18.03 30.45 19.63
N PHE A 70 -17.46 30.46 20.82
CA PHE A 70 -18.07 31.18 21.97
C PHE A 70 -18.23 32.67 21.70
N LEU A 71 -17.19 33.34 21.19
CA LEU A 71 -17.24 34.77 20.87
C LEU A 71 -18.24 35.08 19.75
N ARG A 72 -18.30 34.23 18.73
CA ARG A 72 -19.32 34.30 17.68
C ARG A 72 -20.73 34.25 18.28
N LEU A 73 -21.03 33.21 19.08
CA LEU A 73 -22.33 33.05 19.71
C LEU A 73 -22.67 34.22 20.65
N LEU A 74 -21.71 34.71 21.43
CA LEU A 74 -21.89 35.86 22.29
C LEU A 74 -22.30 37.12 21.50
N CYS A 75 -21.58 37.41 20.40
CA CYS A 75 -21.90 38.53 19.54
C CYS A 75 -23.27 38.37 18.85
N GLU A 76 -23.56 37.17 18.35
CA GLU A 76 -24.79 36.85 17.65
C GLU A 76 -26.02 36.99 18.58
N ILE A 77 -25.97 36.37 19.77
CA ILE A 77 -27.05 36.48 20.75
C ILE A 77 -27.25 37.94 21.22
N SER A 78 -26.15 38.65 21.45
CA SER A 78 -26.21 40.05 21.81
C SER A 78 -26.89 40.92 20.73
N ALA A 79 -26.53 40.67 19.45
CA ALA A 79 -27.16 41.32 18.31
C ALA A 79 -28.66 41.02 18.21
N ILE A 80 -29.06 39.75 18.43
CA ILE A 80 -30.49 39.37 18.46
C ILE A 80 -31.26 40.15 19.52
N VAL A 81 -30.72 40.27 20.73
CA VAL A 81 -31.36 41.02 21.83
C VAL A 81 -31.53 42.50 21.47
N LEU A 82 -30.50 43.12 20.87
CA LEU A 82 -30.56 44.52 20.45
C LEU A 82 -31.59 44.75 19.33
N VAL A 83 -31.60 43.88 18.33
CA VAL A 83 -32.56 43.91 17.22
C VAL A 83 -34.00 43.69 17.74
N THR A 84 -34.19 42.78 18.71
CA THR A 84 -35.50 42.56 19.34
C THR A 84 -36.01 43.83 20.00
N LYS A 85 -35.15 44.56 20.74
CA LYS A 85 -35.49 45.82 21.36
C LYS A 85 -35.83 46.89 20.32
N LEU A 86 -35.08 46.95 19.22
CA LEU A 86 -35.35 47.89 18.13
C LEU A 86 -36.71 47.62 17.47
N VAL A 87 -37.01 46.34 17.14
CA VAL A 87 -38.29 45.94 16.53
C VAL A 87 -39.46 46.17 17.48
N SER A 88 -39.28 45.96 18.77
CA SER A 88 -40.36 46.19 19.80
C SER A 88 -40.80 47.63 19.87
N GLY A 89 -39.97 48.62 19.59
CA GLY A 89 -40.28 50.01 19.51
C GLY A 89 -41.18 50.40 18.33
N GLY A 90 -41.24 49.63 17.28
CA GLY A 90 -42.02 49.87 16.08
C GLY A 90 -43.34 49.10 15.96
N VAL A 91 -43.61 48.18 16.88
CA VAL A 91 -44.79 47.30 16.83
C VAL A 91 -45.59 47.40 18.12
N ASP A 92 -46.68 48.15 18.07
CA ASP A 92 -47.56 48.49 19.24
C ASP A 92 -47.93 47.29 20.13
N GLY A 93 -47.04 46.89 21.04
CA GLY A 93 -47.29 45.95 22.14
C GLY A 93 -47.57 44.45 21.73
N ARG A 94 -47.56 44.11 20.48
CA ARG A 94 -47.79 42.70 20.01
C ARG A 94 -46.53 41.90 20.08
N TRP A 95 -46.31 41.24 21.20
CA TRP A 95 -45.11 40.43 21.46
C TRP A 95 -44.81 39.41 20.34
N TRP A 96 -45.84 38.75 19.75
CA TRP A 96 -45.68 37.77 18.67
C TRP A 96 -45.21 38.42 17.36
N ALA A 97 -45.63 39.62 17.03
CA ALA A 97 -45.20 40.36 15.84
C ALA A 97 -43.76 40.84 16.00
N THR A 98 -43.35 41.27 17.19
CA THR A 98 -41.97 41.58 17.53
C THR A 98 -41.08 40.30 17.37
N ALA A 99 -41.55 39.18 17.90
CA ALA A 99 -40.81 37.89 17.77
C ALA A 99 -40.68 37.47 16.34
N LEU A 100 -41.75 37.44 15.55
CA LEU A 100 -41.70 37.06 14.12
C LEU A 100 -40.83 38.01 13.31
N GLY A 101 -40.91 39.31 13.51
CA GLY A 101 -40.09 40.31 12.82
C GLY A 101 -38.59 40.12 13.14
N THR A 102 -38.26 39.92 14.41
CA THR A 102 -36.87 39.64 14.84
C THR A 102 -36.36 38.33 14.24
N ILE A 103 -37.15 37.26 14.30
CA ILE A 103 -36.79 35.97 13.74
C ILE A 103 -36.53 36.09 12.22
N ALA A 104 -37.44 36.76 11.49
CA ALA A 104 -37.29 36.92 10.05
C ALA A 104 -36.01 37.68 9.66
N VAL A 105 -35.74 38.82 10.33
CA VAL A 105 -34.54 39.61 10.08
C VAL A 105 -33.27 38.85 10.49
N MET A 106 -33.26 38.32 11.70
CA MET A 106 -32.04 37.67 12.20
C MET A 106 -31.78 36.33 11.56
N LEU A 107 -32.78 35.60 11.08
CA LEU A 107 -32.58 34.38 10.28
C LEU A 107 -31.77 34.69 9.03
N VAL A 108 -32.14 35.72 8.27
CA VAL A 108 -31.42 36.13 7.07
C VAL A 108 -30.01 36.61 7.43
N VAL A 109 -29.89 37.46 8.45
CA VAL A 109 -28.59 38.00 8.88
C VAL A 109 -27.67 36.88 9.39
N SER A 110 -28.16 36.02 10.28
CA SER A 110 -27.36 34.88 10.81
C SER A 110 -26.97 33.88 9.75
N PHE A 111 -27.90 33.57 8.85
CA PHE A 111 -27.59 32.61 7.79
C PHE A 111 -26.62 33.17 6.74
N VAL A 112 -26.90 34.38 6.20
CA VAL A 112 -26.10 34.94 5.10
C VAL A 112 -24.85 35.66 5.60
N VAL A 113 -25.04 36.64 6.53
CA VAL A 113 -24.00 37.60 6.93
C VAL A 113 -23.05 36.99 7.98
N ILE A 114 -23.52 36.12 8.86
CA ILE A 114 -22.69 35.49 9.90
C ILE A 114 -22.26 34.07 9.46
N GLY A 115 -23.17 33.32 8.82
CA GLY A 115 -22.96 31.90 8.48
C GLY A 115 -22.23 31.70 7.17
N VAL A 116 -22.88 31.92 6.04
CA VAL A 116 -22.39 31.46 4.71
C VAL A 116 -21.25 32.33 4.21
N ALA A 117 -21.42 33.63 4.09
CA ALA A 117 -20.47 34.52 3.44
C ALA A 117 -19.10 34.56 4.17
N PRO A 118 -18.99 34.76 5.49
CA PRO A 118 -17.71 34.78 6.18
C PRO A 118 -17.00 33.42 6.17
N ARG A 119 -17.73 32.30 6.29
CA ARG A 119 -17.14 30.95 6.23
C ARG A 119 -16.54 30.66 4.84
N THR A 120 -17.25 31.07 3.79
CA THR A 120 -16.73 30.92 2.42
C THR A 120 -15.46 31.74 2.22
N LEU A 121 -15.45 33.01 2.67
CA LEU A 121 -14.27 33.85 2.64
C LEU A 121 -13.11 33.28 3.46
N GLY A 122 -13.41 32.77 4.67
CA GLY A 122 -12.41 32.13 5.53
C GLY A 122 -11.74 30.92 4.89
N ARG A 123 -12.49 30.10 4.13
CA ARG A 123 -11.93 28.97 3.38
C ARG A 123 -11.15 29.40 2.14
N GLN A 124 -11.70 30.32 1.35
CA GLN A 124 -11.05 30.79 0.12
C GLN A 124 -9.76 31.56 0.37
N HIS A 125 -9.69 32.34 1.46
CA HIS A 125 -8.54 33.14 1.83
C HIS A 125 -7.97 32.71 3.20
N SER A 126 -7.89 31.39 3.41
CA SER A 126 -7.56 30.80 4.71
C SER A 126 -6.23 31.32 5.28
N GLU A 127 -5.19 31.51 4.46
CA GLU A 127 -3.90 32.01 4.89
C GLU A 127 -4.00 33.43 5.44
N THR A 128 -4.61 34.34 4.70
CA THR A 128 -4.72 35.75 5.10
C THR A 128 -5.59 35.89 6.35
N VAL A 129 -6.73 35.19 6.39
CA VAL A 129 -7.68 35.26 7.52
C VAL A 129 -7.05 34.64 8.76
N ALA A 130 -6.37 33.49 8.65
CA ALA A 130 -5.71 32.84 9.77
C ALA A 130 -4.59 33.71 10.36
N LEU A 131 -3.73 34.29 9.52
CA LEU A 131 -2.66 35.18 9.98
C LEU A 131 -3.18 36.42 10.68
N LEU A 132 -4.22 37.09 10.13
CA LEU A 132 -4.82 38.30 10.72
C LEU A 132 -5.56 38.01 12.01
N SER A 133 -6.27 36.88 12.11
CA SER A 133 -7.08 36.50 13.28
C SER A 133 -6.24 35.91 14.42
N ALA A 134 -5.03 35.38 14.13
CA ALA A 134 -4.20 34.67 15.10
C ALA A 134 -3.87 35.52 16.35
N GLY A 135 -3.45 36.76 16.18
CA GLY A 135 -3.10 37.66 17.27
C GLY A 135 -4.30 38.02 18.16
N PRO A 136 -5.39 38.60 17.61
CA PRO A 136 -6.59 38.92 18.36
C PRO A 136 -7.21 37.71 19.06
N LEU A 137 -7.32 36.55 18.37
CA LEU A 137 -7.93 35.36 18.95
C LEU A 137 -7.12 34.84 20.14
N ARG A 138 -5.78 34.89 20.08
CA ARG A 138 -4.90 34.54 21.19
C ARG A 138 -5.15 35.43 22.40
N ALA A 139 -5.28 36.75 22.19
CA ALA A 139 -5.57 37.68 23.24
C ALA A 139 -6.91 37.39 23.91
N PHE A 140 -7.98 37.19 23.14
CA PHE A 140 -9.31 36.83 23.66
C PHE A 140 -9.27 35.47 24.38
N THR A 141 -8.58 34.48 23.88
CA THR A 141 -8.47 33.16 24.52
C THR A 141 -7.76 33.26 25.87
N THR A 142 -6.76 34.13 26.00
CA THR A 142 -6.08 34.34 27.29
C THR A 142 -7.01 34.91 28.35
N VAL A 143 -7.88 35.82 27.98
CA VAL A 143 -8.80 36.49 28.92
C VAL A 143 -10.07 35.66 29.16
N LEU A 144 -10.70 35.15 28.11
CA LEU A 144 -11.99 34.48 28.17
C LEU A 144 -11.92 32.97 28.21
N GLY A 145 -10.75 32.37 27.98
CA GLY A 145 -10.55 30.92 27.87
C GLY A 145 -11.09 30.06 29.01
N PRO A 146 -11.16 30.54 30.27
CA PRO A 146 -11.82 29.78 31.34
C PRO A 146 -13.31 29.54 31.11
N VAL A 147 -14.02 30.46 30.43
CA VAL A 147 -15.46 30.33 30.19
C VAL A 147 -15.85 29.21 29.22
N PRO A 148 -15.27 29.14 27.99
CA PRO A 148 -15.49 28.01 27.12
C PRO A 148 -15.07 26.66 27.74
N LYS A 149 -13.98 26.61 28.52
CA LYS A 149 -13.59 25.41 29.26
C LYS A 149 -14.64 24.92 30.23
N LEU A 150 -15.23 25.82 30.99
CA LEU A 150 -16.32 25.50 31.92
C LEU A 150 -17.55 24.96 31.18
N LEU A 151 -17.93 25.60 30.06
CA LEU A 151 -19.08 25.18 29.27
C LEU A 151 -18.84 23.78 28.61
N ILE A 152 -17.63 23.51 28.14
CA ILE A 152 -17.26 22.19 27.63
C ILE A 152 -17.32 21.14 28.75
N LEU A 153 -16.85 21.46 29.95
CA LEU A 153 -16.94 20.55 31.10
C LEU A 153 -18.39 20.18 31.41
N ILE A 154 -19.29 21.18 31.38
CA ILE A 154 -20.75 20.99 31.58
C ILE A 154 -21.32 20.12 30.43
N GLY A 155 -20.95 20.41 29.18
CA GLY A 155 -21.36 19.63 28.00
C GLY A 155 -20.94 18.17 28.12
N ASN A 156 -19.69 17.91 28.49
CA ASN A 156 -19.15 16.56 28.67
C ASN A 156 -19.80 15.82 29.85
N ALA A 157 -20.27 16.53 30.88
CA ALA A 157 -21.03 15.95 31.99
C ALA A 157 -22.43 15.48 31.57
N ILE A 158 -23.02 16.13 30.57
CA ILE A 158 -24.35 15.78 30.02
C ILE A 158 -24.21 14.61 29.02
N THR A 159 -23.07 14.51 28.33
CA THR A 159 -22.80 13.46 27.34
C THR A 159 -21.64 12.56 27.82
N PRO A 160 -21.91 11.54 28.65
CA PRO A 160 -20.88 10.65 29.11
C PRO A 160 -20.37 9.78 27.96
N GLY A 161 -19.24 10.16 27.41
CA GLY A 161 -18.51 9.43 26.40
C GLY A 161 -17.01 9.57 26.64
N ARG A 162 -16.20 8.65 26.11
CA ARG A 162 -14.75 8.86 26.03
C ARG A 162 -14.55 10.09 25.15
N GLY A 163 -14.14 11.22 25.75
CA GLY A 163 -13.83 12.43 25.00
C GLY A 163 -12.96 12.11 23.78
N PHE A 164 -13.12 12.89 22.72
CA PHE A 164 -12.32 12.79 21.50
C PHE A 164 -10.85 12.54 21.86
N ARG A 165 -10.37 11.33 21.63
CA ARG A 165 -8.94 11.05 21.54
C ARG A 165 -8.51 11.60 20.20
N GLU A 166 -7.93 12.77 20.29
CA GLU A 166 -7.52 13.57 19.16
C GLU A 166 -6.29 12.97 18.48
N GLY A 167 -6.53 12.38 17.32
CA GLY A 167 -5.61 12.35 16.20
C GLY A 167 -6.41 12.76 14.97
N PRO A 168 -5.81 13.33 13.94
CA PRO A 168 -6.51 13.62 12.70
C PRO A 168 -7.09 12.36 12.05
N PHE A 169 -6.68 11.18 12.55
CA PHE A 169 -7.12 9.87 12.07
C PHE A 169 -7.37 8.96 13.26
N SER A 170 -8.58 8.43 13.38
CA SER A 170 -8.95 7.49 14.44
C SER A 170 -8.96 6.04 13.96
N THR A 171 -8.96 5.81 12.65
CA THR A 171 -9.02 4.49 12.03
C THR A 171 -8.15 4.42 10.76
N GLU A 172 -7.69 3.23 10.43
CA GLU A 172 -6.99 2.94 9.18
C GLU A 172 -7.86 3.27 7.95
N THR A 173 -9.18 3.04 8.05
CA THR A 173 -10.14 3.37 6.99
C THR A 173 -10.12 4.86 6.65
N GLU A 174 -10.09 5.74 7.66
CA GLU A 174 -10.00 7.19 7.43
C GLU A 174 -8.68 7.58 6.73
N LEU A 175 -7.60 6.88 7.05
CA LEU A 175 -6.30 7.11 6.40
C LEU A 175 -6.32 6.65 4.94
N ARG A 176 -6.95 5.50 4.65
CA ARG A 176 -7.16 5.02 3.27
C ARG A 176 -7.99 6.00 2.44
N GLU A 177 -9.10 6.51 3.00
CA GLU A 177 -9.94 7.53 2.34
C GLU A 177 -9.17 8.81 2.00
N LEU A 178 -8.24 9.23 2.85
CA LEU A 178 -7.40 10.40 2.56
C LEU A 178 -6.40 10.16 1.43
N VAL A 179 -5.85 8.96 1.36
CA VAL A 179 -4.99 8.56 0.25
C VAL A 179 -5.78 8.58 -1.06
N ASP A 180 -7.01 8.06 -1.06
CA ASP A 180 -7.90 8.08 -2.22
C ASP A 180 -8.29 9.53 -2.63
N MET A 181 -8.54 10.42 -1.65
CA MET A 181 -8.77 11.84 -1.92
C MET A 181 -7.53 12.56 -2.47
N ALA A 182 -6.33 12.18 -2.04
CA ALA A 182 -5.09 12.76 -2.55
C ALA A 182 -4.85 12.38 -4.01
N GLU A 183 -5.14 11.14 -4.42
CA GLU A 183 -5.13 10.72 -5.82
C GLU A 183 -6.18 11.48 -6.64
N ALA A 184 -7.43 11.54 -6.18
CA ALA A 184 -8.51 12.26 -6.84
C ALA A 184 -8.21 13.76 -7.04
N SER A 185 -7.36 14.33 -6.18
CA SER A 185 -6.88 15.72 -6.25
C SER A 185 -5.57 15.88 -7.02
N ALA A 186 -5.06 14.81 -7.65
CA ALA A 186 -3.79 14.77 -8.38
C ALA A 186 -2.57 15.23 -7.53
N VAL A 187 -2.59 14.95 -6.22
CA VAL A 187 -1.47 15.20 -5.31
C VAL A 187 -0.50 14.01 -5.31
N ILE A 188 -1.03 12.80 -5.50
CA ILE A 188 -0.27 11.56 -5.67
C ILE A 188 -0.72 10.83 -6.93
N GLU A 189 0.16 10.01 -7.48
CA GLU A 189 -0.12 9.17 -8.66
C GLU A 189 -0.85 7.87 -8.27
N SER A 190 -1.53 7.25 -9.24
CA SER A 190 -2.26 5.99 -9.01
C SER A 190 -1.34 4.84 -8.54
N GLY A 191 -0.09 4.81 -9.03
CA GLY A 191 0.92 3.85 -8.59
C GLY A 191 1.31 4.05 -7.11
N GLU A 192 1.51 5.30 -6.69
CA GLU A 192 1.82 5.64 -5.30
C GLU A 192 0.67 5.28 -4.36
N ARG A 193 -0.59 5.56 -4.77
CA ARG A 193 -1.78 5.14 -4.02
C ARG A 193 -1.81 3.63 -3.82
N LYS A 194 -1.58 2.86 -4.91
CA LYS A 194 -1.57 1.40 -4.86
C LYS A 194 -0.51 0.88 -3.87
N MET A 195 0.72 1.40 -3.92
CA MET A 195 1.77 1.01 -2.98
C MET A 195 1.41 1.31 -1.52
N ILE A 196 0.77 2.46 -1.25
CA ILE A 196 0.33 2.81 0.12
C ILE A 196 -0.74 1.82 0.61
N HIS A 197 -1.69 1.45 -0.23
CA HIS A 197 -2.70 0.43 0.12
C HIS A 197 -2.07 -0.92 0.38
N SER A 198 -1.12 -1.38 -0.47
CA SER A 198 -0.37 -2.63 -0.26
C SER A 198 0.39 -2.65 1.07
N VAL A 199 0.96 -1.51 1.51
CA VAL A 199 1.61 -1.42 2.84
C VAL A 199 0.61 -1.65 3.98
N PHE A 200 -0.64 -1.19 3.87
CA PHE A 200 -1.66 -1.47 4.88
C PHE A 200 -2.08 -2.94 4.89
N GLU A 201 -2.12 -3.59 3.74
CA GLU A 201 -2.51 -4.99 3.58
C GLU A 201 -1.40 -5.95 4.07
N LEU A 202 -0.14 -5.51 4.01
CA LEU A 202 1.03 -6.32 4.37
C LEU A 202 0.95 -6.90 5.80
N GLY A 203 0.34 -6.18 6.74
CA GLY A 203 0.16 -6.62 8.12
C GLY A 203 -0.82 -7.78 8.29
N ASP A 204 -1.77 -7.93 7.37
CA ASP A 204 -2.78 -8.98 7.36
C ASP A 204 -2.36 -10.18 6.49
N THR A 205 -1.36 -10.00 5.62
CA THR A 205 -0.82 -11.03 4.72
C THR A 205 0.10 -11.98 5.47
N THR A 206 -0.04 -13.28 5.22
CA THR A 206 0.79 -14.33 5.86
C THR A 206 1.91 -14.82 4.95
N ALA A 207 2.95 -15.42 5.55
CA ALA A 207 4.07 -15.99 4.80
C ALA A 207 3.62 -17.04 3.77
N ARG A 208 2.54 -17.79 4.06
CA ARG A 208 1.95 -18.77 3.14
C ARG A 208 1.46 -18.17 1.84
N GLU A 209 0.90 -16.96 1.88
CA GLU A 209 0.32 -16.29 0.71
C GLU A 209 1.39 -15.77 -0.26
N VAL A 210 2.58 -15.45 0.28
CA VAL A 210 3.67 -14.81 -0.47
C VAL A 210 4.79 -15.80 -0.85
N MET A 211 4.92 -16.92 -0.13
CA MET A 211 6.00 -17.89 -0.34
C MET A 211 6.00 -18.51 -1.73
N VAL A 212 7.17 -18.94 -2.18
CA VAL A 212 7.30 -19.89 -3.27
C VAL A 212 6.90 -21.28 -2.75
N PRO A 213 5.83 -21.90 -3.29
CA PRO A 213 5.35 -23.19 -2.80
C PRO A 213 6.41 -24.31 -2.95
N ARG A 214 6.33 -25.31 -2.10
CA ARG A 214 7.24 -26.47 -2.08
C ARG A 214 7.50 -27.07 -3.47
N ASN A 215 6.45 -27.19 -4.29
CA ASN A 215 6.53 -27.82 -5.60
C ASN A 215 7.31 -26.97 -6.63
N ASP A 216 7.46 -25.69 -6.36
CA ASP A 216 8.18 -24.72 -7.21
C ASP A 216 9.62 -24.46 -6.70
N VAL A 217 10.06 -25.15 -5.65
CA VAL A 217 11.39 -24.96 -5.06
C VAL A 217 12.45 -25.71 -5.83
N VAL A 218 13.44 -24.96 -6.35
CA VAL A 218 14.68 -25.54 -6.89
C VAL A 218 15.65 -25.77 -5.74
N TYR A 219 16.17 -26.98 -5.61
CA TYR A 219 17.03 -27.38 -4.50
C TYR A 219 18.24 -28.19 -4.99
N ILE A 220 19.21 -28.40 -4.09
CA ILE A 220 20.36 -29.27 -4.32
C ILE A 220 20.58 -30.21 -3.15
N GLU A 221 20.95 -31.44 -3.42
CA GLU A 221 21.24 -32.42 -2.38
C GLU A 221 22.64 -32.15 -1.78
N HIS A 222 22.75 -32.36 -0.46
CA HIS A 222 23.93 -32.02 0.35
C HIS A 222 25.25 -32.64 -0.14
N TYR A 223 25.19 -33.81 -0.76
CA TYR A 223 26.36 -34.56 -1.24
C TYR A 223 26.86 -34.14 -2.62
N LYS A 224 26.19 -33.22 -3.31
CA LYS A 224 26.63 -32.70 -4.61
C LYS A 224 27.90 -31.87 -4.44
N ASN A 225 28.80 -31.97 -5.40
CA ASN A 225 30.03 -31.17 -5.40
C ASN A 225 29.77 -29.72 -5.86
N LEU A 226 30.77 -28.85 -5.64
CA LEU A 226 30.62 -27.44 -5.94
C LEU A 226 30.41 -27.15 -7.43
N ARG A 227 31.00 -27.98 -8.33
CA ARG A 227 30.79 -27.85 -9.76
C ARG A 227 29.36 -28.13 -10.18
N GLN A 228 28.73 -29.17 -9.64
CA GLN A 228 27.34 -29.48 -9.89
C GLN A 228 26.44 -28.37 -9.36
N THR A 229 26.76 -27.84 -8.17
CA THR A 229 26.03 -26.72 -7.56
C THR A 229 26.18 -25.46 -8.38
N MET A 230 27.39 -25.15 -8.87
CA MET A 230 27.61 -24.00 -9.76
C MET A 230 26.81 -24.12 -11.05
N SER A 231 26.79 -25.30 -11.67
CA SER A 231 26.01 -25.57 -12.88
C SER A 231 24.52 -25.35 -12.64
N LEU A 232 24.01 -25.74 -11.47
CA LEU A 232 22.59 -25.47 -11.09
C LEU A 232 22.33 -23.98 -10.96
N PHE A 233 23.19 -23.22 -10.27
CA PHE A 233 23.08 -21.78 -10.15
C PHE A 233 23.05 -21.06 -11.50
N LEU A 234 23.96 -21.41 -12.39
CA LEU A 234 24.08 -20.80 -13.71
C LEU A 234 22.85 -21.07 -14.59
N ARG A 235 22.25 -22.27 -14.48
CA ARG A 235 21.06 -22.63 -15.25
C ARG A 235 19.79 -22.05 -14.65
N SER A 236 19.66 -22.07 -13.32
CA SER A 236 18.46 -21.57 -12.63
C SER A 236 18.41 -20.06 -12.47
N GLY A 237 19.56 -19.36 -12.57
CA GLY A 237 19.67 -17.92 -12.36
C GLY A 237 19.51 -17.47 -10.91
N PHE A 238 19.30 -18.39 -9.96
CA PHE A 238 19.15 -18.03 -8.55
C PHE A 238 20.48 -17.64 -7.91
N SER A 239 20.44 -16.78 -6.91
CA SER A 239 21.61 -16.43 -6.10
C SER A 239 21.74 -17.29 -4.84
N ARG A 240 20.65 -17.95 -4.42
CA ARG A 240 20.56 -18.80 -3.22
C ARG A 240 19.67 -19.99 -3.49
N ILE A 241 20.12 -21.19 -3.10
CA ILE A 241 19.38 -22.44 -3.32
C ILE A 241 19.42 -23.24 -2.00
N PRO A 242 18.28 -23.80 -1.54
CA PRO A 242 18.28 -24.67 -0.38
C PRO A 242 19.06 -25.96 -0.62
N VAL A 243 19.82 -26.36 0.39
CA VAL A 243 20.54 -27.63 0.45
C VAL A 243 19.72 -28.60 1.28
N ILE A 244 19.35 -29.73 0.68
CA ILE A 244 18.51 -30.74 1.34
C ILE A 244 19.31 -32.01 1.69
N GLY A 245 18.82 -32.73 2.66
CA GLY A 245 19.28 -34.07 3.00
C GLY A 245 18.57 -35.15 2.17
N GLU A 246 17.65 -35.89 2.79
CA GLU A 246 16.93 -36.97 2.11
C GLU A 246 15.79 -36.48 1.22
N ASN A 247 15.14 -35.41 1.61
CA ASN A 247 14.01 -34.81 0.89
C ASN A 247 13.86 -33.32 1.25
N LEU A 248 12.84 -32.65 0.67
CA LEU A 248 12.57 -31.24 0.92
C LEU A 248 12.18 -30.92 2.38
N ASP A 249 11.79 -31.89 3.19
CA ASP A 249 11.51 -31.67 4.62
C ASP A 249 12.79 -31.64 5.47
N ASP A 250 13.91 -32.14 4.92
CA ASP A 250 15.25 -32.09 5.53
C ASP A 250 16.09 -30.96 4.91
N VAL A 251 15.66 -29.72 5.04
CA VAL A 251 16.46 -28.57 4.61
C VAL A 251 17.56 -28.30 5.64
N ARG A 252 18.83 -28.53 5.22
CA ARG A 252 20.01 -28.38 6.09
C ARG A 252 20.58 -26.96 6.09
N GLY A 253 20.42 -26.23 4.99
CA GLY A 253 20.96 -24.89 4.85
C GLY A 253 20.70 -24.29 3.49
N PHE A 254 21.41 -23.20 3.19
CA PHE A 254 21.38 -22.54 1.89
C PHE A 254 22.79 -22.45 1.28
N ALA A 255 22.91 -22.85 0.03
CA ALA A 255 24.06 -22.55 -0.80
C ALA A 255 23.92 -21.12 -1.35
N TYR A 256 25.01 -20.38 -1.38
CA TYR A 256 25.12 -19.05 -1.96
C TYR A 256 26.08 -19.07 -3.13
N LEU A 257 25.65 -18.60 -4.29
CA LEU A 257 26.49 -18.53 -5.49
C LEU A 257 27.83 -17.82 -5.21
N LYS A 258 27.80 -16.71 -4.52
CA LYS A 258 29.01 -15.93 -4.19
C LYS A 258 30.01 -16.68 -3.31
N ASP A 259 29.54 -17.58 -2.44
CA ASP A 259 30.43 -18.34 -1.57
C ASP A 259 31.09 -19.48 -2.35
N ILE A 260 30.37 -20.08 -3.30
CA ILE A 260 30.91 -21.09 -4.21
C ILE A 260 31.95 -20.46 -5.13
N VAL A 261 31.64 -19.33 -5.79
CA VAL A 261 32.61 -18.62 -6.65
C VAL A 261 33.85 -18.19 -5.87
N ARG A 262 33.69 -17.73 -4.65
CA ARG A 262 34.84 -17.40 -3.80
C ARG A 262 35.69 -18.62 -3.50
N ARG A 263 35.09 -19.75 -3.18
CA ARG A 263 35.77 -20.97 -2.82
C ARG A 263 36.55 -21.54 -4.00
N ASP A 264 35.96 -21.54 -5.18
CA ASP A 264 36.58 -21.95 -6.43
C ASP A 264 37.79 -21.07 -6.79
N PHE A 265 37.67 -19.75 -6.61
CA PHE A 265 38.74 -18.78 -6.81
C PHE A 265 39.91 -18.95 -5.83
N GLU A 266 39.63 -19.27 -4.55
CA GLU A 266 40.64 -19.46 -3.50
C GLU A 266 41.44 -20.77 -3.66
N ALA A 267 40.83 -21.83 -4.18
CA ALA A 267 41.40 -23.15 -4.29
C ALA A 267 40.94 -23.83 -5.59
N PRO A 268 41.68 -23.68 -6.69
CA PRO A 268 41.41 -24.38 -7.93
C PRO A 268 41.33 -25.91 -7.73
N ASP A 269 40.46 -26.59 -8.47
CA ASP A 269 40.16 -28.04 -8.40
C ASP A 269 39.32 -28.52 -7.21
N VAL A 270 39.02 -27.65 -6.22
CA VAL A 270 38.14 -27.99 -5.09
C VAL A 270 36.71 -28.24 -5.56
N GLU A 271 36.30 -27.63 -6.66
CA GLU A 271 34.95 -27.76 -7.23
C GLU A 271 34.53 -29.22 -7.49
N PHE A 272 35.46 -30.12 -7.74
CA PHE A 272 35.16 -31.55 -8.01
C PHE A 272 35.10 -32.41 -6.74
N THR A 273 35.73 -31.99 -5.66
CA THR A 273 35.95 -32.82 -4.46
C THR A 273 35.18 -32.34 -3.27
N GLN A 274 34.95 -31.05 -3.13
CA GLN A 274 34.23 -30.44 -2.00
C GLN A 274 32.72 -30.52 -2.21
N HIS A 275 32.00 -30.90 -1.17
CA HIS A 275 30.54 -30.98 -1.17
C HIS A 275 29.93 -29.66 -0.73
N VAL A 276 28.70 -29.38 -1.20
CA VAL A 276 27.99 -28.12 -0.92
C VAL A 276 27.67 -27.97 0.56
N GLU A 277 27.46 -29.08 1.28
CA GLU A 277 27.20 -29.06 2.74
C GLU A 277 28.32 -28.44 3.57
N GLU A 278 29.56 -28.47 3.08
CA GLU A 278 30.72 -27.93 3.80
C GLU A 278 30.78 -26.39 3.76
N ILE A 279 30.08 -25.76 2.81
CA ILE A 279 30.08 -24.30 2.64
C ILE A 279 28.71 -23.65 2.74
N MET A 280 27.65 -24.45 2.91
CA MET A 280 26.30 -23.93 3.08
C MET A 280 26.19 -23.11 4.35
N ARG A 281 25.24 -22.16 4.35
CA ARG A 281 24.89 -21.39 5.54
C ARG A 281 23.65 -21.98 6.19
N PRO A 282 23.49 -21.86 7.53
CA PRO A 282 22.33 -22.40 8.23
C PRO A 282 21.02 -21.78 7.71
N ALA A 283 19.99 -22.62 7.61
CA ALA A 283 18.65 -22.18 7.24
C ALA A 283 17.95 -21.48 8.42
N HIS A 284 17.09 -20.53 8.09
CA HIS A 284 16.15 -19.91 9.01
C HIS A 284 14.76 -20.43 8.71
N PHE A 285 14.05 -20.90 9.73
CA PHE A 285 12.71 -21.48 9.61
C PHE A 285 11.68 -20.54 10.20
N VAL A 286 10.57 -20.36 9.51
CA VAL A 286 9.45 -19.51 9.91
C VAL A 286 8.13 -20.24 9.70
N PRO A 287 7.13 -20.09 10.59
CA PRO A 287 5.84 -20.71 10.38
C PRO A 287 5.06 -20.02 9.23
N GLU A 288 4.27 -20.79 8.48
CA GLU A 288 3.49 -20.29 7.37
C GLU A 288 2.42 -19.24 7.76
N SER A 289 1.97 -19.26 9.02
CA SER A 289 1.01 -18.31 9.59
C SER A 289 1.62 -16.98 10.03
N LYS A 290 2.93 -16.79 9.87
CA LYS A 290 3.61 -15.58 10.32
C LYS A 290 3.22 -14.38 9.46
N PRO A 291 2.79 -13.22 10.05
CA PRO A 291 2.57 -12.00 9.31
C PRO A 291 3.83 -11.53 8.59
N VAL A 292 3.65 -11.09 7.34
CA VAL A 292 4.76 -10.76 6.44
C VAL A 292 5.52 -9.52 6.89
N ASP A 293 4.86 -8.54 7.51
CA ASP A 293 5.48 -7.34 8.09
C ASP A 293 6.45 -7.68 9.23
N ALA A 294 6.02 -8.59 10.12
CA ALA A 294 6.85 -9.09 11.21
C ALA A 294 8.03 -9.94 10.68
N LEU A 295 7.76 -10.73 9.64
CA LEU A 295 8.79 -11.52 8.97
C LEU A 295 9.85 -10.63 8.32
N LEU A 296 9.44 -9.59 7.57
CA LEU A 296 10.34 -8.63 6.95
C LEU A 296 11.27 -7.98 7.98
N SER A 297 10.68 -7.52 9.10
CA SER A 297 11.43 -6.92 10.20
C SER A 297 12.46 -7.89 10.80
N GLU A 298 12.10 -9.16 10.96
CA GLU A 298 13.01 -10.19 11.47
C GLU A 298 14.14 -10.50 10.51
N MET A 299 13.83 -10.69 9.21
CA MET A 299 14.82 -10.95 8.16
C MET A 299 15.83 -9.82 8.04
N GLN A 300 15.37 -8.55 8.13
CA GLN A 300 16.25 -7.37 8.15
C GLN A 300 17.15 -7.35 9.38
N ALA A 301 16.61 -7.60 10.58
CA ALA A 301 17.38 -7.61 11.82
C ALA A 301 18.45 -8.72 11.82
N ARG A 302 18.16 -9.87 11.23
CA ARG A 302 19.08 -11.02 11.10
C ARG A 302 20.01 -10.90 9.89
N ARG A 303 19.79 -9.94 8.98
CA ARG A 303 20.48 -9.81 7.69
C ARG A 303 20.38 -11.07 6.83
N GLN A 304 19.21 -11.69 6.85
CA GLN A 304 18.88 -12.88 6.07
C GLN A 304 17.88 -12.50 4.98
N HIS A 305 18.13 -12.94 3.75
CA HIS A 305 17.32 -12.61 2.59
C HIS A 305 16.41 -13.76 2.16
N ILE A 306 16.52 -14.92 2.79
CA ILE A 306 15.73 -16.11 2.47
C ILE A 306 15.43 -16.89 3.75
N ALA A 307 14.24 -17.45 3.84
CA ALA A 307 13.80 -18.31 4.92
C ALA A 307 13.02 -19.52 4.39
N VAL A 308 13.05 -20.62 5.14
CA VAL A 308 12.23 -21.80 4.91
C VAL A 308 10.90 -21.61 5.63
N VAL A 309 9.81 -21.74 4.92
CA VAL A 309 8.45 -21.71 5.50
C VAL A 309 8.04 -23.12 5.87
N VAL A 310 7.61 -23.31 7.12
CA VAL A 310 7.20 -24.62 7.66
C VAL A 310 5.72 -24.64 8.00
N ASP A 311 5.09 -25.78 7.76
CA ASP A 311 3.71 -26.06 8.12
C ASP A 311 3.56 -26.44 9.61
N GLU A 312 2.32 -26.74 10.06
CA GLU A 312 2.00 -27.09 11.44
C GLU A 312 2.58 -28.47 11.86
N TYR A 313 2.98 -29.27 10.91
CA TYR A 313 3.56 -30.62 11.13
C TYR A 313 5.08 -30.61 11.12
N GLY A 314 5.69 -29.45 10.83
CA GLY A 314 7.14 -29.30 10.70
C GLY A 314 7.69 -29.66 9.32
N GLY A 315 6.84 -29.91 8.34
CA GLY A 315 7.22 -30.09 6.93
C GLY A 315 7.53 -28.75 6.27
N THR A 316 8.31 -28.78 5.20
CA THR A 316 8.57 -27.58 4.40
C THR A 316 7.37 -27.27 3.52
N ALA A 317 6.71 -26.16 3.78
CA ALA A 317 5.63 -25.60 2.96
C ALA A 317 6.17 -24.86 1.72
N GLY A 318 7.30 -24.19 1.88
CA GLY A 318 7.91 -23.42 0.80
C GLY A 318 9.12 -22.60 1.24
N LEU A 319 9.50 -21.64 0.41
CA LEU A 319 10.53 -20.64 0.69
C LEU A 319 9.96 -19.23 0.56
N ILE A 320 10.53 -18.29 1.29
CA ILE A 320 10.19 -16.88 1.16
C ILE A 320 11.46 -16.03 1.18
N THR A 321 11.51 -15.03 0.30
CA THR A 321 12.61 -14.09 0.21
C THR A 321 12.16 -12.67 0.58
N ILE A 322 13.11 -11.78 0.88
CA ILE A 322 12.81 -10.35 1.07
C ILE A 322 12.25 -9.76 -0.23
N GLU A 323 12.73 -10.23 -1.34
CA GLU A 323 12.33 -9.82 -2.68
C GLU A 323 10.85 -10.13 -2.92
N ASP A 324 10.34 -11.30 -2.51
CA ASP A 324 8.91 -11.67 -2.59
C ASP A 324 8.04 -10.75 -1.73
N VAL A 325 8.50 -10.43 -0.50
CA VAL A 325 7.79 -9.52 0.40
C VAL A 325 7.72 -8.08 -0.17
N LEU A 326 8.79 -7.62 -0.81
CA LEU A 326 8.82 -6.29 -1.43
C LEU A 326 7.91 -6.22 -2.65
N GLU A 327 7.74 -7.32 -3.36
CA GLU A 327 6.83 -7.43 -4.50
C GLU A 327 5.37 -7.18 -4.10
N GLU A 328 4.95 -7.61 -2.90
CA GLU A 328 3.61 -7.31 -2.37
C GLU A 328 3.36 -5.81 -2.18
N ILE A 329 4.42 -5.03 -1.93
CA ILE A 329 4.31 -3.57 -1.75
C ILE A 329 4.36 -2.85 -3.10
N VAL A 330 5.36 -3.19 -3.93
CA VAL A 330 5.68 -2.45 -5.15
C VAL A 330 4.85 -2.93 -6.34
N GLY A 331 4.33 -4.17 -6.28
CA GLY A 331 3.76 -4.90 -7.40
C GLY A 331 4.84 -5.50 -8.29
N GLU A 332 4.44 -6.26 -9.30
CA GLU A 332 5.38 -6.78 -10.29
C GLU A 332 6.15 -5.63 -10.94
N ILE A 333 7.45 -5.61 -10.71
CA ILE A 333 8.33 -4.68 -11.42
C ILE A 333 8.59 -5.35 -12.76
N THR A 334 7.88 -4.92 -13.80
CA THR A 334 8.19 -5.28 -15.19
C THR A 334 9.63 -4.87 -15.46
N ASP A 335 10.47 -5.84 -15.75
CA ASP A 335 11.86 -5.59 -16.17
C ASP A 335 11.84 -5.07 -17.62
N GLU A 336 12.81 -4.22 -17.98
CA GLU A 336 13.01 -3.75 -19.36
C GLU A 336 13.22 -4.89 -20.37
N TYR A 337 13.42 -6.11 -19.85
CA TYR A 337 13.58 -7.37 -20.60
C TYR A 337 12.34 -8.28 -20.56
N ASP A 338 11.26 -7.91 -19.89
CA ASP A 338 9.97 -8.61 -20.01
C ASP A 338 9.42 -8.34 -21.41
N GLN A 339 9.86 -9.17 -22.34
CA GLN A 339 9.40 -9.16 -23.72
C GLN A 339 7.90 -9.45 -23.72
N ASP A 340 7.21 -8.76 -24.62
CA ASP A 340 5.82 -9.01 -25.00
C ASP A 340 5.53 -10.51 -25.10
N GLU A 341 4.30 -10.92 -24.81
CA GLU A 341 3.84 -12.31 -24.88
C GLU A 341 4.50 -13.05 -26.03
N VAL A 342 5.33 -14.05 -25.71
CA VAL A 342 5.99 -14.87 -26.74
C VAL A 342 4.90 -15.57 -27.52
N GLU A 343 4.70 -15.16 -28.78
CA GLU A 343 3.83 -15.85 -29.72
C GLU A 343 4.46 -17.20 -30.10
N VAL A 344 3.62 -18.14 -30.55
CA VAL A 344 4.09 -19.43 -31.07
C VAL A 344 4.98 -19.18 -32.29
N GLU A 345 6.23 -19.60 -32.23
CA GLU A 345 7.23 -19.43 -33.28
C GLU A 345 7.55 -20.77 -33.95
N HIS A 346 7.31 -20.88 -35.23
CA HIS A 346 7.72 -22.03 -36.05
C HIS A 346 9.13 -21.83 -36.59
N LEU A 347 10.03 -22.74 -36.27
CA LEU A 347 11.43 -22.68 -36.70
C LEU A 347 11.65 -23.48 -38.01
N ASP A 348 12.70 -23.11 -38.76
CA ASP A 348 13.02 -23.71 -40.07
C ASP A 348 13.34 -25.21 -40.02
N ASP A 349 13.72 -25.74 -38.85
CA ASP A 349 14.04 -27.17 -38.65
C ASP A 349 12.77 -28.02 -38.33
N GLY A 350 11.57 -27.38 -38.33
CA GLY A 350 10.31 -28.02 -38.00
C GLY A 350 10.04 -28.15 -36.49
N SER A 351 10.87 -27.54 -35.65
CA SER A 351 10.58 -27.36 -34.24
C SER A 351 9.67 -26.14 -34.01
N VAL A 352 8.98 -26.14 -32.90
CA VAL A 352 8.05 -25.04 -32.50
C VAL A 352 8.46 -24.56 -31.14
N ARG A 353 8.64 -23.25 -31.00
CA ARG A 353 8.84 -22.58 -29.72
C ARG A 353 7.52 -22.05 -29.22
N VAL A 354 7.14 -22.41 -27.99
CA VAL A 354 5.88 -21.99 -27.36
C VAL A 354 6.17 -21.39 -25.96
N PRO A 355 5.32 -20.50 -25.47
CA PRO A 355 5.37 -20.10 -24.06
C PRO A 355 5.14 -21.32 -23.16
N SER A 356 5.77 -21.34 -21.98
CA SER A 356 5.60 -22.46 -21.02
C SER A 356 4.16 -22.66 -20.54
N ARG A 357 3.35 -21.58 -20.59
CA ARG A 357 1.92 -21.61 -20.28
C ARG A 357 1.02 -22.04 -21.44
N TYR A 358 1.61 -22.39 -22.60
CA TYR A 358 0.83 -22.84 -23.76
C TYR A 358 0.02 -24.07 -23.38
N PRO A 359 -1.32 -24.11 -23.72
CA PRO A 359 -2.18 -25.22 -23.35
C PRO A 359 -1.71 -26.55 -23.99
N VAL A 360 -1.72 -27.62 -23.21
CA VAL A 360 -1.33 -28.97 -23.73
C VAL A 360 -2.31 -29.44 -24.78
N ASP A 361 -3.60 -29.12 -24.62
CA ASP A 361 -4.66 -29.50 -25.55
C ASP A 361 -4.48 -28.88 -26.95
N ASP A 362 -3.90 -27.67 -27.02
CA ASP A 362 -3.67 -26.98 -28.29
C ASP A 362 -2.41 -27.49 -29.04
N LEU A 363 -1.67 -28.45 -28.49
CA LEU A 363 -0.54 -29.09 -29.17
C LEU A 363 -0.97 -29.91 -30.39
N ASP A 364 -2.23 -30.34 -30.42
CA ASP A 364 -2.82 -31.05 -31.57
C ASP A 364 -2.84 -30.16 -32.84
N GLU A 365 -3.11 -28.88 -32.69
CA GLU A 365 -3.07 -27.91 -33.78
C GLU A 365 -1.68 -27.74 -34.37
N LEU A 366 -0.63 -27.82 -33.53
CA LEU A 366 0.77 -27.62 -33.93
C LEU A 366 1.37 -28.88 -34.53
N PHE A 367 1.03 -30.06 -34.00
CA PHE A 367 1.71 -31.34 -34.36
C PHE A 367 0.77 -32.34 -35.04
N GLY A 368 -0.55 -32.12 -35.10
CA GLY A 368 -1.51 -32.93 -35.81
C GLY A 368 -1.78 -34.32 -35.19
N PHE A 369 -1.58 -34.43 -33.88
CA PHE A 369 -2.00 -35.59 -33.08
C PHE A 369 -2.33 -35.17 -31.67
N ASP A 370 -3.28 -35.86 -31.06
CA ASP A 370 -3.85 -35.57 -29.76
C ASP A 370 -2.87 -35.91 -28.62
N VAL A 371 -2.70 -35.01 -27.68
CA VAL A 371 -1.89 -35.17 -26.48
C VAL A 371 -2.84 -35.17 -25.29
N GLU A 372 -3.34 -36.35 -24.93
CA GLU A 372 -4.23 -36.50 -23.77
C GLU A 372 -3.40 -36.56 -22.47
N GLU A 373 -3.56 -35.55 -21.59
CA GLU A 373 -2.98 -35.51 -20.24
C GLU A 373 -4.04 -35.01 -19.25
N GLU A 374 -4.48 -35.86 -18.31
CA GLU A 374 -5.62 -35.59 -17.44
C GLU A 374 -5.34 -34.58 -16.32
N ASP A 375 -4.04 -34.34 -15.93
CA ASP A 375 -3.71 -33.60 -14.72
C ASP A 375 -2.88 -32.31 -14.99
N VAL A 376 -2.76 -31.89 -16.25
CA VAL A 376 -1.84 -30.81 -16.63
C VAL A 376 -2.41 -29.93 -17.74
N ASP A 377 -2.54 -28.66 -17.48
CA ASP A 377 -3.14 -27.69 -18.40
C ASP A 377 -2.10 -27.00 -19.31
N SER A 378 -0.79 -27.08 -19.01
CA SER A 378 0.24 -26.32 -19.73
C SER A 378 1.49 -27.15 -20.05
N VAL A 379 2.20 -26.73 -21.10
CA VAL A 379 3.46 -27.39 -21.54
C VAL A 379 4.51 -27.36 -20.42
N GLY A 380 4.62 -26.26 -19.68
CA GLY A 380 5.52 -26.18 -18.51
C GLY A 380 5.14 -27.16 -17.41
N GLY A 381 3.84 -27.31 -17.15
CA GLY A 381 3.29 -28.30 -16.22
C GLY A 381 3.55 -29.75 -16.68
N LEU A 382 3.41 -30.03 -17.97
CA LEU A 382 3.74 -31.32 -18.57
C LEU A 382 5.21 -31.67 -18.34
N MET A 383 6.11 -30.72 -18.57
CA MET A 383 7.54 -30.92 -18.29
C MET A 383 7.78 -31.20 -16.80
N ALA A 384 7.18 -30.43 -15.91
CA ALA A 384 7.33 -30.60 -14.45
C ALA A 384 6.84 -31.98 -13.98
N LYS A 385 5.68 -32.44 -14.49
CA LYS A 385 5.10 -33.76 -14.21
C LYS A 385 6.06 -34.89 -14.58
N HIS A 386 6.61 -34.86 -15.80
CA HIS A 386 7.52 -35.90 -16.29
C HIS A 386 8.91 -35.85 -15.69
N LEU A 387 9.41 -34.67 -15.30
CA LEU A 387 10.68 -34.50 -14.60
C LEU A 387 10.60 -34.89 -13.12
N GLY A 388 9.42 -34.74 -12.51
CA GLY A 388 9.26 -34.80 -11.06
C GLY A 388 9.93 -33.62 -10.33
N LEU A 389 10.34 -32.59 -11.04
CA LEU A 389 11.09 -31.42 -10.57
C LEU A 389 10.66 -30.18 -11.33
N VAL A 390 10.94 -29.00 -10.77
CA VAL A 390 10.77 -27.74 -11.49
C VAL A 390 11.68 -27.70 -12.71
N PRO A 391 11.15 -27.52 -13.92
CA PRO A 391 11.98 -27.39 -15.10
C PRO A 391 12.77 -26.07 -15.04
N ILE A 392 14.04 -26.15 -15.38
CA ILE A 392 14.96 -25.01 -15.51
C ILE A 392 15.56 -25.01 -16.92
N PRO A 393 16.13 -23.91 -17.42
CA PRO A 393 16.75 -23.87 -18.74
C PRO A 393 17.72 -25.03 -18.99
N GLY A 394 17.56 -25.66 -20.15
CA GLY A 394 18.27 -26.89 -20.51
C GLY A 394 17.68 -28.18 -19.94
N SER A 395 16.57 -28.12 -19.20
CA SER A 395 15.80 -29.33 -18.87
C SER A 395 15.12 -29.88 -20.12
N SER A 396 15.14 -31.18 -20.32
CA SER A 396 14.47 -31.81 -21.46
C SER A 396 13.70 -33.06 -21.04
N VAL A 397 12.54 -33.25 -21.68
CA VAL A 397 11.61 -34.35 -21.44
C VAL A 397 11.15 -34.91 -22.77
N GLU A 398 11.00 -36.24 -22.85
CA GLU A 398 10.42 -36.93 -24.00
C GLU A 398 9.08 -37.53 -23.58
N ALA A 399 7.99 -37.01 -24.17
CA ALA A 399 6.64 -37.47 -23.93
C ALA A 399 5.82 -37.40 -25.24
N HIS A 400 4.84 -38.28 -25.41
CA HIS A 400 3.91 -38.29 -26.56
C HIS A 400 4.56 -38.22 -27.94
N GLY A 401 5.81 -38.75 -28.09
CA GLY A 401 6.54 -38.68 -29.36
C GLY A 401 7.14 -37.30 -29.68
N LEU A 402 7.12 -36.40 -28.69
CA LEU A 402 7.73 -35.09 -28.74
C LEU A 402 8.86 -35.00 -27.71
N ARG A 403 9.84 -34.14 -28.02
CA ARG A 403 10.88 -33.70 -27.08
C ARG A 403 10.61 -32.24 -26.74
N PHE A 404 10.49 -31.97 -25.47
CA PHE A 404 10.31 -30.64 -24.87
C PHE A 404 11.63 -30.21 -24.25
N GLU A 405 12.09 -29.03 -24.55
CA GLU A 405 13.33 -28.46 -24.00
C GLU A 405 13.06 -27.04 -23.49
N ALA A 406 13.31 -26.82 -22.21
CA ALA A 406 13.19 -25.51 -21.60
C ALA A 406 14.33 -24.60 -22.05
N GLU A 407 14.04 -23.44 -22.65
CA GLU A 407 15.07 -22.55 -23.21
C GLU A 407 15.41 -21.39 -22.27
N GLU A 408 14.44 -20.55 -21.94
CA GLU A 408 14.69 -19.31 -21.22
C GLU A 408 13.82 -19.20 -19.97
N THR A 409 14.27 -18.42 -19.01
CA THR A 409 13.48 -18.05 -17.85
C THR A 409 12.73 -16.75 -18.11
N ALA A 410 11.50 -16.64 -17.62
CA ALA A 410 10.71 -15.42 -17.63
C ALA A 410 10.34 -15.01 -16.20
N GLY A 411 10.36 -13.70 -15.96
CA GLY A 411 9.98 -13.12 -14.69
C GLY A 411 10.96 -13.38 -13.53
N ARG A 412 10.70 -12.75 -12.38
CA ARG A 412 11.57 -12.78 -11.20
C ARG A 412 11.75 -14.14 -10.54
N ARG A 413 10.76 -15.03 -10.68
CA ARG A 413 10.81 -16.38 -10.08
C ARG A 413 11.62 -17.37 -10.93
N ASN A 414 12.31 -16.90 -11.99
CA ASN A 414 13.08 -17.72 -12.91
C ASN A 414 12.31 -18.97 -13.39
N LYS A 415 11.00 -18.87 -13.54
CA LYS A 415 10.19 -19.91 -14.19
C LYS A 415 10.55 -19.95 -15.67
N ILE A 416 10.47 -21.13 -16.27
CA ILE A 416 10.69 -21.21 -17.71
C ILE A 416 9.69 -20.33 -18.47
N GLY A 417 10.19 -19.51 -19.37
CA GLY A 417 9.39 -18.63 -20.23
C GLY A 417 8.95 -19.35 -21.49
N THR A 418 9.90 -20.03 -22.15
CA THR A 418 9.72 -20.70 -23.42
C THR A 418 10.15 -22.15 -23.39
N VAL A 419 9.46 -22.96 -24.19
CA VAL A 419 9.75 -24.38 -24.40
C VAL A 419 9.89 -24.64 -25.90
N LEU A 420 10.99 -25.24 -26.30
CA LEU A 420 11.21 -25.74 -27.65
C LEU A 420 10.71 -27.15 -27.77
N ILE A 421 9.80 -27.39 -28.73
CA ILE A 421 9.17 -28.70 -28.95
C ILE A 421 9.61 -29.23 -30.30
N ARG A 422 10.10 -30.47 -30.30
CA ARG A 422 10.55 -31.16 -31.50
C ARG A 422 9.89 -32.52 -31.62
N ARG A 423 9.59 -32.97 -32.84
CA ARG A 423 9.17 -34.34 -33.09
C ARG A 423 10.33 -35.28 -32.90
N LEU A 424 10.12 -36.37 -32.19
CA LEU A 424 11.07 -37.48 -32.14
C LEU A 424 10.98 -38.27 -33.45
N PRO A 425 12.11 -38.73 -33.99
CA PRO A 425 12.07 -39.65 -35.11
C PRO A 425 11.32 -40.93 -34.73
N PRO A 426 10.52 -41.52 -35.63
CA PRO A 426 9.82 -42.75 -35.33
C PRO A 426 10.82 -43.83 -34.85
N PRO A 427 10.47 -44.64 -33.83
CA PRO A 427 11.37 -45.63 -33.28
C PRO A 427 11.87 -46.52 -34.42
N THR A 428 13.17 -46.50 -34.69
CA THR A 428 13.81 -47.42 -35.63
C THR A 428 13.50 -48.83 -35.17
N LYS A 429 12.72 -49.57 -35.96
CA LYS A 429 12.50 -50.99 -35.69
C LYS A 429 13.90 -51.62 -35.59
N PRO A 430 14.20 -52.40 -34.53
CA PRO A 430 15.46 -53.14 -34.48
C PRO A 430 15.50 -54.02 -35.71
N ASP A 431 16.57 -53.92 -36.51
CA ASP A 431 16.80 -54.69 -37.71
C ASP A 431 16.60 -56.18 -37.39
N ALA A 432 15.59 -56.77 -38.00
CA ALA A 432 15.26 -58.19 -37.86
C ALA A 432 16.34 -59.12 -38.45
N GLU A 433 17.47 -58.54 -38.91
CA GLU A 433 18.63 -59.33 -39.52
C GLU A 433 19.64 -59.82 -38.48
N SER A 434 19.65 -59.26 -37.22
CA SER A 434 20.65 -59.80 -36.26
C SER A 434 20.17 -61.04 -35.47
N ALA A 435 18.86 -61.39 -35.56
CA ALA A 435 18.36 -62.62 -34.93
C ALA A 435 18.59 -63.93 -35.71
N GLN A 436 19.03 -63.85 -36.95
CA GLN A 436 19.30 -65.08 -37.76
C GLN A 436 20.75 -65.50 -37.78
N ALA A 437 21.69 -64.78 -37.18
CA ALA A 437 23.14 -65.11 -37.21
C ALA A 437 23.58 -65.93 -35.98
N HIS A 438 22.72 -66.25 -35.01
CA HIS A 438 23.10 -67.08 -33.85
C HIS A 438 22.35 -68.44 -33.77
N ALA A 439 21.77 -68.90 -34.88
CA ALA A 439 21.20 -70.23 -34.98
C ALA A 439 21.84 -70.98 -36.18
N LYS A 440 23.14 -71.10 -36.15
CA LYS A 440 23.85 -72.12 -36.91
C LYS A 440 25.07 -72.57 -36.15
#